data_03378cbf85416dd84c91efe9b9322751
#
_entry.id   03378cbf85416dd84c91efe9b9322751
#
_cell.length_a   1.000
_cell.length_b   1.000
_cell.length_c   1.000
_cell.angle_alpha   90.00
_cell.angle_beta   90.00
_cell.angle_gamma   90.00
#
_symmetry.space_group_name_H-M   'P 1'
#
loop_
_entity.id
_entity.type
_entity.pdbx_description
1 polymer ?
#
loop_
_entity_poly.entity_id
_entity_poly.type
_entity_poly.pdbx_seq_one_letter_code
_entity_poly.pdbx_strand_id
1 'polypeptide(L)'
;VILIISPTGFEGALTYQNADRVRARVLSTDESKIIDTGLIRTGEQRCRILILDGHFEGEEADAVNYLNGSLEQDKLFEAGDTAFVAVSYSGDEITAVTMTDHYRLGMEALLAGLFLLLLILFAGKTGLRAILSFIVTILMMWKVLVPCLLRGMNPVWVALGLVTLLTFLILSLIYGWDKRCLAASGGAILGILVTAVLGSIFTNLFKIHGAVME
;
A
#
# COMPACT_ATOMS: atom_id res chain seq x y z
N VAL A 1 5.04 3.48 -21.27
CA VAL A 1 3.80 3.35 -22.07
C VAL A 1 3.26 1.93 -21.99
N ILE A 2 4.08 0.88 -22.25
CA ILE A 2 3.63 -0.54 -22.21
C ILE A 2 3.05 -0.92 -20.83
N LEU A 3 3.70 -0.54 -19.74
CA LEU A 3 3.26 -0.80 -18.36
C LEU A 3 1.95 -0.08 -17.98
N ILE A 4 1.64 1.05 -18.61
CA ILE A 4 0.40 1.80 -18.36
C ILE A 4 -0.78 1.13 -19.06
N ILE A 5 -0.56 0.59 -20.25
CA ILE A 5 -1.60 -0.03 -21.12
C ILE A 5 -1.88 -1.48 -20.72
N SER A 6 -0.92 -2.18 -20.07
CA SER A 6 -1.13 -3.58 -19.68
C SER A 6 -2.26 -3.71 -18.65
N PRO A 7 -3.10 -4.76 -18.72
CA PRO A 7 -4.15 -5.02 -17.73
C PRO A 7 -3.56 -5.13 -16.32
N THR A 8 -4.33 -4.77 -15.32
CA THR A 8 -3.86 -4.71 -13.92
C THR A 8 -3.56 -6.09 -13.33
N GLY A 9 -4.11 -7.16 -13.90
CA GLY A 9 -3.91 -8.53 -13.42
C GLY A 9 -4.66 -8.86 -12.13
N PHE A 10 -5.53 -7.96 -11.66
CA PHE A 10 -6.37 -8.17 -10.49
C PHE A 10 -7.69 -8.90 -10.81
N GLU A 11 -7.95 -9.19 -12.07
CA GLU A 11 -9.20 -9.76 -12.57
C GLU A 11 -9.55 -11.16 -12.03
N GLY A 12 -8.72 -11.75 -11.18
CA GLY A 12 -8.94 -13.05 -10.53
C GLY A 12 -8.72 -13.04 -9.03
N ALA A 13 -8.59 -11.87 -8.40
CA ALA A 13 -8.42 -11.79 -6.96
C ALA A 13 -9.77 -12.06 -6.27
N LEU A 14 -9.94 -13.28 -5.77
CA LEU A 14 -11.16 -13.73 -5.07
C LEU A 14 -11.35 -13.08 -3.70
N THR A 15 -10.35 -12.38 -3.18
CA THR A 15 -10.28 -11.94 -1.79
C THR A 15 -11.24 -10.80 -1.43
N TYR A 16 -11.80 -10.10 -2.42
CA TYR A 16 -12.70 -8.95 -2.22
C TYR A 16 -13.92 -9.01 -3.14
N GLN A 17 -14.39 -10.19 -3.48
CA GLN A 17 -15.69 -10.34 -4.12
C GLN A 17 -16.76 -9.91 -3.12
N ASN A 18 -17.63 -8.98 -3.51
CA ASN A 18 -18.69 -8.40 -2.67
C ASN A 18 -18.19 -7.47 -1.55
N ALA A 19 -17.09 -6.77 -1.77
CA ALA A 19 -16.66 -5.69 -0.89
C ALA A 19 -16.22 -4.47 -1.72
N ASP A 20 -16.82 -3.32 -1.46
CA ASP A 20 -16.49 -2.06 -2.09
C ASP A 20 -15.78 -1.13 -1.11
N ARG A 21 -14.72 -0.47 -1.58
CA ARG A 21 -14.05 0.57 -0.81
C ARG A 21 -14.57 1.93 -1.26
N VAL A 22 -15.33 2.58 -0.39
CA VAL A 22 -16.05 3.82 -0.68
C VAL A 22 -15.72 4.90 0.35
N ARG A 23 -16.06 6.14 0.02
CA ARG A 23 -15.97 7.25 0.98
C ARG A 23 -17.26 7.31 1.78
N ALA A 24 -17.12 7.62 3.06
CA ALA A 24 -18.24 7.86 3.93
C ALA A 24 -17.98 9.06 4.85
N ARG A 25 -19.03 9.73 5.26
CA ARG A 25 -18.99 10.78 6.28
C ARG A 25 -19.43 10.21 7.61
N VAL A 26 -18.65 10.43 8.65
CA VAL A 26 -19.00 10.04 10.01
C VAL A 26 -20.05 11.00 10.56
N LEU A 27 -21.18 10.46 10.97
CA LEU A 27 -22.30 11.22 11.55
C LEU A 27 -22.19 11.28 13.07
N SER A 28 -21.88 10.14 13.70
CA SER A 28 -21.69 10.04 15.14
C SER A 28 -20.74 8.89 15.47
N THR A 29 -20.13 8.96 16.65
CA THR A 29 -19.20 7.94 17.16
C THR A 29 -19.61 7.49 18.56
N ASP A 30 -19.38 6.22 18.86
CA ASP A 30 -19.54 5.62 20.18
C ASP A 30 -18.23 4.94 20.57
N GLU A 31 -17.63 5.44 21.65
CA GLU A 31 -16.36 4.97 22.21
C GLU A 31 -16.52 4.09 23.45
N SER A 32 -17.76 3.73 23.82
CA SER A 32 -18.07 2.97 25.04
C SER A 32 -17.35 1.63 25.16
N LYS A 33 -16.92 1.06 24.03
CA LYS A 33 -16.19 -0.21 23.94
C LYS A 33 -14.67 -0.06 23.77
N ILE A 34 -14.15 1.16 23.84
CA ILE A 34 -12.72 1.42 23.80
C ILE A 34 -12.16 1.26 25.21
N ILE A 35 -11.11 0.47 25.33
CA ILE A 35 -10.31 0.34 26.55
C ILE A 35 -9.06 1.18 26.38
N ASP A 36 -8.99 2.28 27.12
CA ASP A 36 -7.83 3.17 27.15
C ASP A 36 -6.96 2.83 28.36
N THR A 37 -5.73 2.38 28.10
CA THR A 37 -4.74 2.06 29.14
C THR A 37 -3.77 3.22 29.42
N GLY A 38 -4.00 4.38 28.81
CA GLY A 38 -3.15 5.57 28.90
C GLY A 38 -1.97 5.56 27.94
N LEU A 39 -1.53 4.40 27.46
CA LEU A 39 -0.48 4.25 26.43
C LEU A 39 -1.04 3.82 25.09
N ILE A 40 -1.97 2.87 25.11
CA ILE A 40 -2.60 2.30 23.93
C ILE A 40 -4.10 2.23 24.15
N ARG A 41 -4.83 2.31 23.04
CA ARG A 41 -6.29 2.10 23.00
C ARG A 41 -6.57 0.82 22.25
N THR A 42 -7.47 0.00 22.79
CA THR A 42 -7.89 -1.27 22.19
C THR A 42 -9.40 -1.38 22.23
N GLY A 43 -9.98 -2.18 21.35
CA GLY A 43 -11.42 -2.44 21.33
C GLY A 43 -12.08 -1.97 20.04
N GLU A 44 -13.35 -1.60 20.13
CA GLU A 44 -14.19 -1.22 18.99
C GLU A 44 -14.72 0.19 19.17
N GLN A 45 -14.45 1.08 18.19
CA GLN A 45 -15.18 2.31 18.02
C GLN A 45 -16.31 2.08 17.03
N ARG A 46 -17.52 2.34 17.42
CA ARG A 46 -18.69 2.26 16.52
C ARG A 46 -18.97 3.63 15.93
N CYS A 47 -19.15 3.67 14.61
CA CYS A 47 -19.39 4.89 13.88
C CYS A 47 -20.69 4.75 13.08
N ARG A 48 -21.62 5.71 13.21
CA ARG A 48 -22.71 5.87 12.27
C ARG A 48 -22.20 6.70 11.11
N ILE A 49 -22.37 6.21 9.88
CA ILE A 49 -21.81 6.83 8.68
C ILE A 49 -22.86 7.01 7.61
N LEU A 50 -22.62 8.00 6.74
CA LEU A 50 -23.33 8.21 5.48
C LEU A 50 -22.38 7.87 4.33
N ILE A 51 -22.76 6.93 3.49
CA ILE A 51 -21.97 6.52 2.31
C ILE A 51 -22.08 7.62 1.25
N LEU A 52 -20.93 8.07 0.72
CA LEU A 52 -20.86 9.21 -0.21
C LEU A 52 -20.68 8.79 -1.67
N ASP A 53 -20.32 7.55 -1.94
CA ASP A 53 -20.12 7.02 -3.30
C ASP A 53 -20.28 5.49 -3.32
N GLY A 54 -20.32 4.93 -4.55
CA GLY A 54 -20.46 3.49 -4.76
C GLY A 54 -21.89 3.01 -4.89
N HIS A 55 -22.10 1.69 -4.72
CA HIS A 55 -23.40 1.06 -4.94
C HIS A 55 -24.47 1.51 -3.93
N PHE A 56 -24.07 1.85 -2.71
CA PHE A 56 -24.92 2.25 -1.59
C PHE A 56 -24.82 3.76 -1.29
N GLU A 57 -24.56 4.59 -2.30
CA GLU A 57 -24.48 6.04 -2.13
C GLU A 57 -25.77 6.62 -1.53
N GLY A 58 -25.62 7.42 -0.48
CA GLY A 58 -26.74 8.06 0.24
C GLY A 58 -27.34 7.20 1.35
N GLU A 59 -26.90 5.98 1.55
CA GLU A 59 -27.37 5.14 2.66
C GLU A 59 -26.57 5.40 3.94
N GLU A 60 -27.28 5.29 5.07
CA GLU A 60 -26.65 5.30 6.39
C GLU A 60 -26.38 3.86 6.85
N ALA A 61 -25.21 3.63 7.39
CA ALA A 61 -24.81 2.33 7.93
C ALA A 61 -24.05 2.46 9.24
N ASP A 62 -24.05 1.39 10.03
CA ASP A 62 -23.22 1.25 11.21
C ASP A 62 -21.87 0.62 10.81
N ALA A 63 -20.78 1.33 11.07
CA ALA A 63 -19.43 0.89 10.77
C ALA A 63 -18.65 0.63 12.05
N VAL A 64 -17.71 -0.30 11.99
CA VAL A 64 -16.85 -0.64 13.11
C VAL A 64 -15.40 -0.29 12.77
N ASN A 65 -14.75 0.38 13.70
CA ASN A 65 -13.32 0.64 13.69
C ASN A 65 -12.65 -0.21 14.77
N TYR A 66 -11.78 -1.12 14.37
CA TYR A 66 -11.06 -2.01 15.27
C TYR A 66 -9.73 -1.40 15.70
N LEU A 67 -9.54 -1.22 17.00
CA LEU A 67 -8.31 -0.74 17.60
C LEU A 67 -7.53 -1.92 18.18
N ASN A 68 -6.33 -2.13 17.67
CA ASN A 68 -5.47 -3.27 18.02
C ASN A 68 -4.36 -2.90 19.02
N GLY A 69 -4.32 -1.66 19.50
CA GLY A 69 -3.26 -1.13 20.36
C GLY A 69 -2.00 -0.72 19.60
N SER A 70 -2.12 -0.47 18.30
CA SER A 70 -1.01 -0.01 17.47
C SER A 70 -1.03 1.51 17.35
N LEU A 71 -0.05 2.20 17.93
CA LEU A 71 0.06 3.66 17.84
C LEU A 71 0.24 4.19 16.41
N GLU A 72 0.71 3.36 15.49
CA GLU A 72 0.95 3.76 14.10
C GLU A 72 -0.26 3.49 13.20
N GLN A 73 -1.02 2.44 13.48
CA GLN A 73 -2.09 1.96 12.59
C GLN A 73 -3.47 2.35 13.07
N ASP A 74 -3.67 2.38 14.39
CA ASP A 74 -4.98 2.67 14.96
C ASP A 74 -5.31 4.16 14.82
N LYS A 75 -6.52 4.44 14.38
CA LYS A 75 -7.05 5.78 14.15
C LYS A 75 -8.39 5.91 14.82
N LEU A 76 -8.67 7.06 15.39
CA LEU A 76 -9.98 7.41 15.91
C LEU A 76 -10.66 8.34 14.94
N PHE A 77 -11.96 8.15 14.77
CA PHE A 77 -12.79 8.99 13.93
C PHE A 77 -13.69 9.87 14.80
N GLU A 78 -13.95 11.07 14.33
CA GLU A 78 -14.84 12.03 14.97
C GLU A 78 -16.04 12.34 14.06
N ALA A 79 -17.12 12.83 14.64
CA ALA A 79 -18.28 13.25 13.88
C ALA A 79 -17.92 14.40 12.94
N GLY A 80 -18.26 14.26 11.66
CA GLY A 80 -17.91 15.20 10.58
C GLY A 80 -16.72 14.76 9.73
N ASP A 81 -15.93 13.80 10.16
CA ASP A 81 -14.81 13.25 9.39
C ASP A 81 -15.29 12.59 8.11
N THR A 82 -14.47 12.69 7.07
CA THR A 82 -14.62 11.86 5.88
C THR A 82 -13.61 10.72 5.94
N ALA A 83 -14.09 9.51 5.79
CA ALA A 83 -13.29 8.30 5.90
C ALA A 83 -13.43 7.41 4.66
N PHE A 84 -12.44 6.56 4.43
CA PHE A 84 -12.58 5.38 3.60
C PHE A 84 -13.16 4.24 4.44
N VAL A 85 -14.16 3.58 3.90
CA VAL A 85 -14.79 2.41 4.51
C VAL A 85 -14.80 1.25 3.52
N ALA A 86 -14.70 0.03 4.05
CA ALA A 86 -14.92 -1.19 3.29
C ALA A 86 -16.34 -1.66 3.58
N VAL A 87 -17.19 -1.62 2.58
CA VAL A 87 -18.58 -2.09 2.65
C VAL A 87 -18.64 -3.50 2.09
N SER A 88 -18.93 -4.47 2.93
CA SER A 88 -19.20 -5.85 2.53
C SER A 88 -20.70 -6.02 2.36
N TYR A 89 -21.12 -6.64 1.26
CA TYR A 89 -22.54 -6.80 0.94
C TYR A 89 -22.84 -8.17 0.34
N SER A 90 -24.10 -8.56 0.41
CA SER A 90 -24.60 -9.77 -0.24
C SER A 90 -25.86 -9.42 -1.03
N GLY A 91 -25.73 -9.35 -2.37
CA GLY A 91 -26.77 -8.77 -3.22
C GLY A 91 -26.92 -7.28 -2.98
N ASP A 92 -28.11 -6.81 -2.62
CA ASP A 92 -28.41 -5.40 -2.31
C ASP A 92 -28.41 -5.10 -0.79
N GLU A 93 -27.90 -6.01 0.05
CA GLU A 93 -27.92 -5.85 1.51
C GLU A 93 -26.50 -5.69 2.07
N ILE A 94 -26.28 -4.62 2.84
CA ILE A 94 -25.01 -4.37 3.53
C ILE A 94 -24.90 -5.37 4.69
N THR A 95 -23.86 -6.20 4.67
CA THR A 95 -23.61 -7.20 5.72
C THR A 95 -22.66 -6.68 6.81
N ALA A 96 -21.66 -5.89 6.43
CA ALA A 96 -20.72 -5.29 7.39
C ALA A 96 -20.05 -4.07 6.78
N VAL A 97 -19.73 -3.08 7.62
CA VAL A 97 -18.94 -1.94 7.23
C VAL A 97 -17.77 -1.77 8.20
N THR A 98 -16.58 -1.70 7.66
CA THR A 98 -15.34 -1.52 8.44
C THR A 98 -14.68 -0.19 8.08
N MET A 99 -14.33 0.60 9.09
CA MET A 99 -13.55 1.82 8.91
C MET A 99 -12.12 1.45 8.50
N THR A 100 -11.56 2.16 7.52
CA THR A 100 -10.21 1.84 7.01
C THR A 100 -9.23 2.96 7.28
N ASP A 101 -9.51 4.17 6.82
CA ASP A 101 -8.62 5.32 6.94
C ASP A 101 -9.37 6.65 6.81
N HIS A 102 -8.77 7.74 7.28
CA HIS A 102 -9.26 9.07 6.98
C HIS A 102 -9.08 9.42 5.50
N TYR A 103 -10.05 10.10 4.92
CA TYR A 103 -9.94 10.61 3.56
C TYR A 103 -9.14 11.91 3.52
N ARG A 104 -7.83 11.82 3.22
CA ARG A 104 -6.90 12.94 3.20
C ARG A 104 -6.21 13.16 1.86
N LEU A 105 -6.70 12.51 0.80
CA LEU A 105 -6.06 12.50 -0.52
C LEU A 105 -5.76 13.91 -1.07
N GLY A 106 -6.60 14.90 -0.79
CA GLY A 106 -6.36 16.28 -1.24
C GLY A 106 -5.11 16.90 -0.62
N MET A 107 -4.94 16.76 0.69
CA MET A 107 -3.77 17.27 1.41
C MET A 107 -2.50 16.48 1.08
N GLU A 108 -2.62 15.17 0.95
CA GLU A 108 -1.52 14.29 0.54
C GLU A 108 -1.04 14.60 -0.88
N ALA A 109 -1.98 14.81 -1.82
CA ALA A 109 -1.66 15.21 -3.19
C ALA A 109 -1.00 16.59 -3.26
N LEU A 110 -1.45 17.55 -2.45
CA LEU A 110 -0.85 18.89 -2.37
C LEU A 110 0.59 18.79 -1.85
N LEU A 111 0.80 18.01 -0.77
CA LEU A 111 2.12 17.80 -0.17
C LEU A 111 3.07 17.09 -1.15
N ALA A 112 2.59 16.04 -1.82
CA ALA A 112 3.33 15.33 -2.85
C ALA A 112 3.67 16.27 -4.03
N GLY A 113 2.70 17.07 -4.50
CA GLY A 113 2.93 18.06 -5.57
C GLY A 113 3.97 19.11 -5.19
N LEU A 114 3.90 19.64 -3.97
CA LEU A 114 4.90 20.58 -3.44
C LEU A 114 6.30 19.93 -3.38
N PHE A 115 6.39 18.70 -2.88
CA PHE A 115 7.65 17.96 -2.84
C PHE A 115 8.23 17.76 -4.24
N LEU A 116 7.43 17.34 -5.23
CA LEU A 116 7.87 17.15 -6.61
C LEU A 116 8.33 18.48 -7.22
N LEU A 117 7.62 19.57 -6.95
CA LEU A 117 8.01 20.90 -7.39
C LEU A 117 9.37 21.32 -6.82
N LEU A 118 9.57 21.16 -5.51
CA LEU A 118 10.85 21.45 -4.87
C LEU A 118 11.97 20.59 -5.43
N LEU A 119 11.72 19.31 -5.67
CA LEU A 119 12.70 18.41 -6.25
C LEU A 119 13.15 18.86 -7.65
N ILE A 120 12.23 19.34 -8.49
CA ILE A 120 12.55 19.88 -9.82
C ILE A 120 13.32 21.20 -9.69
N LEU A 121 12.90 22.10 -8.80
CA LEU A 121 13.53 23.39 -8.60
C LEU A 121 14.99 23.27 -8.13
N PHE A 122 15.24 22.39 -7.14
CA PHE A 122 16.58 22.24 -6.56
C PHE A 122 17.48 21.29 -7.34
N ALA A 123 16.96 20.18 -7.85
CA ALA A 123 17.76 19.15 -8.52
C ALA A 123 17.68 19.21 -10.07
N GLY A 124 16.81 20.05 -10.63
CA GLY A 124 16.71 20.28 -12.08
C GLY A 124 16.50 18.98 -12.86
N LYS A 125 17.33 18.74 -13.88
CA LYS A 125 17.25 17.54 -14.74
C LYS A 125 17.44 16.23 -13.95
N THR A 126 18.25 16.24 -12.91
CA THR A 126 18.46 15.07 -12.05
C THR A 126 17.21 14.76 -11.23
N GLY A 127 16.54 15.81 -10.73
CA GLY A 127 15.23 15.67 -10.05
C GLY A 127 14.16 15.06 -10.95
N LEU A 128 14.09 15.50 -12.21
CA LEU A 128 13.14 14.92 -13.16
C LEU A 128 13.41 13.43 -13.42
N ARG A 129 14.69 13.02 -13.54
CA ARG A 129 15.07 11.60 -13.67
C ARG A 129 14.72 10.78 -12.42
N ALA A 130 14.89 11.38 -11.23
CA ALA A 130 14.50 10.76 -9.97
C ALA A 130 12.98 10.56 -9.90
N ILE A 131 12.18 11.55 -10.29
CA ILE A 131 10.70 11.41 -10.36
C ILE A 131 10.32 10.29 -11.33
N LEU A 132 10.95 10.26 -12.51
CA LEU A 132 10.68 9.22 -13.50
C LEU A 132 11.01 7.82 -12.94
N SER A 133 12.14 7.65 -12.24
CA SER A 133 12.49 6.38 -11.60
C SER A 133 11.49 5.97 -10.53
N PHE A 134 10.98 6.92 -9.75
CA PHE A 134 9.97 6.67 -8.73
C PHE A 134 8.64 6.21 -9.35
N ILE A 135 8.17 6.89 -10.41
CA ILE A 135 6.95 6.48 -11.13
C ILE A 135 7.11 5.06 -11.71
N VAL A 136 8.26 4.77 -12.32
CA VAL A 136 8.54 3.42 -12.85
C VAL A 136 8.53 2.38 -11.73
N THR A 137 9.12 2.69 -10.58
CA THR A 137 9.11 1.79 -9.41
C THR A 137 7.70 1.47 -8.96
N ILE A 138 6.84 2.49 -8.79
CA ILE A 138 5.44 2.29 -8.41
C ILE A 138 4.71 1.43 -9.44
N LEU A 139 4.87 1.73 -10.74
CA LEU A 139 4.24 0.95 -11.80
C LEU A 139 4.71 -0.51 -11.82
N MET A 140 5.99 -0.75 -11.59
CA MET A 140 6.54 -2.12 -11.54
C MET A 140 6.03 -2.88 -10.32
N MET A 141 5.95 -2.23 -9.17
CA MET A 141 5.37 -2.86 -7.99
C MET A 141 3.89 -3.17 -8.20
N TRP A 142 3.12 -2.20 -8.70
CA TRP A 142 1.68 -2.37 -8.89
C TRP A 142 1.32 -3.38 -9.99
N LYS A 143 1.99 -3.31 -11.14
CA LYS A 143 1.62 -4.10 -12.33
C LYS A 143 2.43 -5.39 -12.54
N VAL A 144 3.50 -5.58 -11.80
CA VAL A 144 4.34 -6.77 -11.91
C VAL A 144 4.37 -7.53 -10.59
N LEU A 145 4.80 -6.88 -9.51
CA LEU A 145 4.97 -7.56 -8.23
C LEU A 145 3.64 -8.13 -7.72
N VAL A 146 2.65 -7.26 -7.56
CA VAL A 146 1.35 -7.64 -6.96
C VAL A 146 0.65 -8.73 -7.78
N PRO A 147 0.49 -8.63 -9.12
CA PRO A 147 -0.11 -9.70 -9.90
C PRO A 147 0.66 -11.02 -9.88
N CYS A 148 1.99 -10.98 -9.83
CA CYS A 148 2.80 -12.20 -9.72
C CYS A 148 2.57 -12.91 -8.37
N LEU A 149 2.47 -12.13 -7.28
CA LEU A 149 2.19 -12.68 -5.96
C LEU A 149 0.77 -13.26 -5.87
N LEU A 150 -0.23 -12.56 -6.43
CA LEU A 150 -1.61 -13.04 -6.48
C LEU A 150 -1.78 -14.34 -7.31
N ARG A 151 -0.89 -14.57 -8.29
CA ARG A 151 -0.84 -15.83 -9.06
C ARG A 151 -0.13 -16.97 -8.31
N GLY A 152 0.24 -16.78 -7.05
CA GLY A 152 0.92 -17.79 -6.23
C GLY A 152 2.38 -18.04 -6.59
N MET A 153 3.03 -17.11 -7.31
CA MET A 153 4.47 -17.22 -7.56
C MET A 153 5.25 -17.04 -6.26
N ASN A 154 6.38 -17.72 -6.14
CA ASN A 154 7.21 -17.62 -4.95
C ASN A 154 7.68 -16.16 -4.71
N PRO A 155 7.30 -15.55 -3.57
CA PRO A 155 7.55 -14.13 -3.30
C PRO A 155 9.03 -13.74 -3.34
N VAL A 156 9.91 -14.64 -2.87
CA VAL A 156 11.35 -14.38 -2.77
C VAL A 156 11.97 -14.20 -4.15
N TRP A 157 11.67 -15.09 -5.09
CA TRP A 157 12.24 -15.02 -6.44
C TRP A 157 11.70 -13.86 -7.24
N VAL A 158 10.39 -13.58 -7.11
CA VAL A 158 9.75 -12.43 -7.78
C VAL A 158 10.32 -11.11 -7.27
N ALA A 159 10.43 -10.97 -5.94
CA ALA A 159 11.01 -9.77 -5.34
C ALA A 159 12.48 -9.58 -5.71
N LEU A 160 13.29 -10.64 -5.67
CA LEU A 160 14.70 -10.59 -6.05
C LEU A 160 14.90 -10.17 -7.51
N GLY A 161 14.13 -10.76 -8.43
CA GLY A 161 14.16 -10.39 -9.84
C GLY A 161 13.76 -8.95 -10.07
N LEU A 162 12.67 -8.51 -9.41
CA LEU A 162 12.18 -7.14 -9.53
C LEU A 162 13.16 -6.11 -8.97
N VAL A 163 13.72 -6.34 -7.77
CA VAL A 163 14.69 -5.44 -7.14
C VAL A 163 15.94 -5.34 -7.99
N THR A 164 16.45 -6.45 -8.53
CA THR A 164 17.60 -6.46 -9.44
C THR A 164 17.33 -5.63 -10.69
N LEU A 165 16.17 -5.83 -11.31
CA LEU A 165 15.76 -5.07 -12.51
C LEU A 165 15.60 -3.58 -12.22
N LEU A 166 14.91 -3.23 -11.12
CA LEU A 166 14.73 -1.84 -10.70
C LEU A 166 16.04 -1.16 -10.37
N THR A 167 16.94 -1.83 -9.65
CA THR A 167 18.28 -1.29 -9.33
C THR A 167 19.04 -0.93 -10.58
N PHE A 168 19.10 -1.82 -11.55
CA PHE A 168 19.76 -1.55 -12.84
C PHE A 168 19.09 -0.39 -13.58
N LEU A 169 17.76 -0.39 -13.65
CA LEU A 169 17.00 0.63 -14.37
C LEU A 169 17.15 2.02 -13.72
N ILE A 170 17.07 2.11 -12.40
CA ILE A 170 17.21 3.37 -11.65
C ILE A 170 18.62 3.94 -11.82
N LEU A 171 19.63 3.09 -11.65
CA LEU A 171 21.02 3.54 -11.82
C LEU A 171 21.30 3.98 -13.26
N SER A 172 20.73 3.30 -14.26
CA SER A 172 20.83 3.69 -15.66
C SER A 172 20.14 5.03 -15.95
N LEU A 173 19.01 5.31 -15.32
CA LEU A 173 18.29 6.59 -15.46
C LEU A 173 19.06 7.75 -14.82
N ILE A 174 19.67 7.54 -13.65
CA ILE A 174 20.36 8.58 -12.88
C ILE A 174 21.74 8.88 -13.49
N TYR A 175 22.56 7.86 -13.69
CA TYR A 175 23.96 8.01 -14.14
C TYR A 175 24.10 7.98 -15.66
N GLY A 176 23.06 7.50 -16.39
CA GLY A 176 23.18 7.22 -17.84
C GLY A 176 23.92 5.91 -18.11
N TRP A 177 24.15 5.61 -19.39
CA TRP A 177 24.86 4.43 -19.85
C TRP A 177 26.36 4.66 -19.82
N ASP A 178 26.99 4.59 -18.66
CA ASP A 178 28.42 4.76 -18.50
C ASP A 178 29.01 3.57 -17.70
N LYS A 179 30.33 3.41 -17.79
CA LYS A 179 31.09 2.39 -17.04
C LYS A 179 30.84 2.46 -15.53
N ARG A 180 30.57 3.65 -15.00
CA ARG A 180 30.23 3.89 -13.60
C ARG A 180 28.87 3.26 -13.24
N CYS A 181 27.91 3.38 -14.13
CA CYS A 181 26.59 2.75 -13.95
C CYS A 181 26.70 1.21 -13.91
N LEU A 182 27.49 0.62 -14.81
CA LEU A 182 27.72 -0.83 -14.83
C LEU A 182 28.43 -1.32 -13.57
N ALA A 183 29.45 -0.60 -13.11
CA ALA A 183 30.16 -0.96 -11.87
C ALA A 183 29.23 -0.86 -10.63
N ALA A 184 28.48 0.24 -10.52
CA ALA A 184 27.53 0.44 -9.43
C ALA A 184 26.39 -0.60 -9.42
N SER A 185 25.82 -0.87 -10.60
CA SER A 185 24.77 -1.89 -10.77
C SER A 185 25.30 -3.29 -10.45
N GLY A 186 26.48 -3.63 -10.94
CA GLY A 186 27.13 -4.90 -10.68
C GLY A 186 27.40 -5.12 -9.18
N GLY A 187 27.94 -4.11 -8.51
CA GLY A 187 28.16 -4.15 -7.06
C GLY A 187 26.85 -4.29 -6.25
N ALA A 188 25.82 -3.53 -6.62
CA ALA A 188 24.52 -3.63 -5.97
C ALA A 188 23.85 -5.00 -6.17
N ILE A 189 23.88 -5.54 -7.39
CA ILE A 189 23.32 -6.85 -7.71
C ILE A 189 24.06 -7.98 -6.96
N LEU A 190 25.39 -7.90 -6.91
CA LEU A 190 26.19 -8.84 -6.12
C LEU A 190 25.81 -8.77 -4.63
N GLY A 191 25.66 -7.56 -4.07
CA GLY A 191 25.22 -7.38 -2.69
C GLY A 191 23.85 -8.01 -2.43
N ILE A 192 22.89 -7.79 -3.33
CA ILE A 192 21.54 -8.38 -3.24
C ILE A 192 21.62 -9.91 -3.26
N LEU A 193 22.38 -10.49 -4.17
CA LEU A 193 22.56 -11.94 -4.28
C LEU A 193 23.21 -12.55 -3.04
N VAL A 194 24.30 -11.94 -2.54
CA VAL A 194 24.97 -12.40 -1.31
C VAL A 194 24.00 -12.34 -0.13
N THR A 195 23.28 -11.24 0.04
CA THR A 195 22.30 -11.07 1.12
C THR A 195 21.19 -12.12 1.02
N ALA A 196 20.68 -12.39 -0.19
CA ALA A 196 19.63 -13.38 -0.40
C ALA A 196 20.12 -14.82 -0.07
N VAL A 197 21.32 -15.17 -0.49
CA VAL A 197 21.92 -16.49 -0.18
C VAL A 197 22.15 -16.63 1.33
N LEU A 198 22.77 -15.63 1.97
CA LEU A 198 22.98 -15.64 3.42
C LEU A 198 21.66 -15.69 4.17
N GLY A 199 20.69 -14.85 3.80
CA GLY A 199 19.35 -14.84 4.40
C GLY A 199 18.68 -16.21 4.30
N SER A 200 18.73 -16.85 3.14
CA SER A 200 18.17 -18.19 2.93
C SER A 200 18.85 -19.25 3.81
N ILE A 201 20.19 -19.21 3.90
CA ILE A 201 20.95 -20.13 4.75
C ILE A 201 20.59 -19.93 6.22
N PHE A 202 20.60 -18.68 6.71
CA PHE A 202 20.30 -18.40 8.11
C PHE A 202 18.84 -18.69 8.47
N THR A 203 17.89 -18.39 7.61
CA THR A 203 16.47 -18.72 7.81
C THR A 203 16.28 -20.23 8.02
N ASN A 204 16.95 -21.04 7.20
CA ASN A 204 16.90 -22.49 7.34
C ASN A 204 17.65 -22.99 8.58
N LEU A 205 18.83 -22.43 8.87
CA LEU A 205 19.67 -22.85 10.01
C LEU A 205 18.98 -22.53 11.34
N PHE A 206 18.39 -21.37 11.48
CA PHE A 206 17.70 -20.94 12.69
C PHE A 206 16.24 -21.39 12.76
N LYS A 207 15.74 -22.11 11.73
CA LYS A 207 14.34 -22.57 11.64
C LYS A 207 13.34 -21.43 11.83
N ILE A 208 13.67 -20.24 11.35
CA ILE A 208 12.78 -19.07 11.37
C ILE A 208 11.75 -19.26 10.25
N HIS A 209 10.78 -20.12 10.49
CA HIS A 209 9.64 -20.28 9.61
C HIS A 209 8.53 -19.41 10.19
N GLY A 210 8.08 -18.42 9.46
CA GLY A 210 6.87 -17.67 9.81
C GLY A 210 5.67 -18.62 9.87
N ALA A 211 4.69 -18.31 10.71
CA ALA A 211 3.43 -19.04 10.72
C ALA A 211 2.75 -18.80 9.34
N VAL A 212 2.88 -19.76 8.46
CA VAL A 212 2.15 -19.78 7.20
C VAL A 212 0.79 -20.38 7.51
N MET A 213 -0.28 -19.60 7.36
CA MET A 213 -1.62 -20.18 7.32
C MET A 213 -1.73 -20.93 5.99
N GLU A 214 -1.84 -22.24 6.04
CA GLU A 214 -2.22 -23.09 4.90
C GLU A 214 -3.72 -22.98 4.65
#